data_3fac90025bcde3ae37eb9c4980d260c6
#
_entry.id   3fac90025bcde3ae37eb9c4980d260c6
#
_cell.length_a   1.000
_cell.length_b   1.000
_cell.length_c   1.000
_cell.angle_alpha   90.00
_cell.angle_beta   90.00
_cell.angle_gamma   90.00
#
_symmetry.space_group_name_H-M   'P 1'
#
loop_
_entity.id
_entity.type
_entity.pdbx_description
1 polymer ?
#
loop_
_entity_poly.entity_id
_entity_poly.type
_entity_poly.pdbx_seq_one_letter_code
_entity_poly.pdbx_strand_id
1 'polypeptide(L)'
;MCESCGCGDHELVPVEVAERLLAANDHAAAHNRAHFAAHGVTALNLMGSPGSGKTAVLEASARALPGLKLAAVSADLATDRDARRLEAAGIPSRAITTGSACHLDAEMVHRALHHVDLDGVD
;
A
#
# COMPACT_ATOMS: atom_id res chain seq x y z
N MET A 1 0.27 -33.03 18.74
CA MET A 1 0.60 -31.74 19.34
C MET A 1 1.82 -31.15 18.67
N CYS A 2 1.69 -29.96 18.14
CA CYS A 2 2.77 -29.30 17.41
C CYS A 2 3.60 -28.44 18.36
N GLU A 3 4.44 -29.05 19.21
CA GLU A 3 5.34 -28.29 20.09
C GLU A 3 6.50 -27.60 19.35
N SER A 4 6.74 -27.96 18.09
CA SER A 4 7.86 -27.41 17.32
C SER A 4 7.46 -26.47 16.17
N CYS A 5 6.19 -26.27 15.92
CA CYS A 5 5.74 -25.44 14.78
C CYS A 5 5.27 -24.04 15.18
N GLY A 6 5.35 -23.64 16.46
CA GLY A 6 4.89 -22.32 16.92
C GLY A 6 3.39 -22.07 16.75
N CYS A 7 2.62 -23.11 16.42
CA CYS A 7 1.17 -22.97 16.17
C CYS A 7 0.34 -22.77 17.44
N GLY A 8 0.96 -22.83 18.63
CA GLY A 8 0.28 -22.74 19.92
C GLY A 8 0.48 -21.42 20.67
N ASP A 9 1.44 -20.63 20.27
CA ASP A 9 1.77 -19.38 20.95
C ASP A 9 1.15 -18.17 20.22
N HIS A 10 -0.14 -18.22 19.99
CA HIS A 10 -0.89 -16.99 19.77
C HIS A 10 -1.00 -16.31 21.13
N GLU A 11 -0.05 -15.46 21.44
CA GLU A 11 -0.20 -14.48 22.51
C GLU A 11 -1.51 -13.73 22.19
N LEU A 12 -2.55 -14.03 22.96
CA LEU A 12 -3.87 -13.41 22.80
C LEU A 12 -3.66 -11.92 23.11
N VAL A 13 -3.56 -11.13 22.07
CA VAL A 13 -3.56 -9.67 22.23
C VAL A 13 -4.86 -9.30 22.93
N PRO A 14 -4.81 -8.62 24.09
CA PRO A 14 -6.03 -8.21 24.77
C PRO A 14 -6.94 -7.46 23.83
N VAL A 15 -8.25 -7.77 23.85
CA VAL A 15 -9.26 -7.17 22.97
C VAL A 15 -9.15 -5.64 22.96
N GLU A 16 -8.95 -5.03 24.11
CA GLU A 16 -8.78 -3.58 24.25
C GLU A 16 -7.59 -3.01 23.46
N VAL A 17 -6.48 -3.75 23.39
CA VAL A 17 -5.30 -3.34 22.60
C VAL A 17 -5.60 -3.48 21.12
N ALA A 18 -6.24 -4.56 20.72
CA ALA A 18 -6.67 -4.76 19.34
C ALA A 18 -7.65 -3.68 18.88
N GLU A 19 -8.64 -3.33 19.71
CA GLU A 19 -9.59 -2.26 19.44
C GLU A 19 -8.91 -0.89 19.28
N ARG A 20 -7.94 -0.57 20.11
CA ARG A 20 -7.17 0.68 20.00
C ARG A 20 -6.34 0.74 18.72
N LEU A 21 -5.70 -0.37 18.34
CA LEU A 21 -4.93 -0.46 17.10
C LEU A 21 -5.83 -0.32 15.88
N LEU A 22 -6.99 -0.97 15.87
CA LEU A 22 -7.98 -0.86 14.81
C LEU A 22 -8.54 0.57 14.71
N ALA A 23 -8.87 1.19 15.84
CA ALA A 23 -9.38 2.56 15.86
C ALA A 23 -8.35 3.58 15.32
N ALA A 24 -7.06 3.42 15.65
CA ALA A 24 -6.00 4.27 15.13
C ALA A 24 -5.84 4.09 13.61
N ASN A 25 -5.88 2.85 13.13
CA ASN A 25 -5.83 2.56 11.70
C ASN A 25 -7.06 3.12 10.96
N ASP A 26 -8.25 2.99 11.54
CA ASP A 26 -9.49 3.53 10.96
C ASP A 26 -9.46 5.05 10.87
N HIS A 27 -8.92 5.72 11.87
CA HIS A 27 -8.72 7.17 11.85
C HIS A 27 -7.78 7.59 10.72
N ALA A 28 -6.63 6.95 10.60
CA ALA A 28 -5.68 7.22 9.51
C ALA A 28 -6.30 6.90 8.13
N ALA A 29 -7.07 5.82 8.02
CA ALA A 29 -7.79 5.46 6.80
C ALA A 29 -8.85 6.50 6.41
N ALA A 30 -9.59 7.04 7.38
CA ALA A 30 -10.54 8.11 7.15
C ALA A 30 -9.86 9.39 6.64
N HIS A 31 -8.71 9.73 7.21
CA HIS A 31 -7.91 10.87 6.78
C HIS A 31 -7.39 10.68 5.35
N ASN A 32 -6.89 9.49 5.00
CA ASN A 32 -6.45 9.17 3.65
C ASN A 32 -7.60 9.28 2.64
N ARG A 33 -8.79 8.78 2.98
CA ARG A 33 -9.99 8.92 2.12
C ARG A 33 -10.35 10.38 1.86
N ALA A 34 -10.31 11.22 2.90
CA ALA A 34 -10.56 12.64 2.76
C ALA A 34 -9.51 13.33 1.88
N HIS A 35 -8.26 12.92 2.00
CA HIS A 35 -7.16 13.43 1.17
C HIS A 35 -7.35 13.07 -0.32
N PHE A 36 -7.68 11.81 -0.63
CA PHE A 36 -7.99 11.39 -2.00
C PHE A 36 -9.21 12.14 -2.55
N ALA A 37 -10.27 12.27 -1.76
CA ALA A 37 -11.47 13.00 -2.18
C ALA A 37 -11.19 14.47 -2.48
N ALA A 38 -10.35 15.13 -1.69
CA ALA A 38 -9.95 16.52 -1.89
C ALA A 38 -9.19 16.74 -3.22
N HIS A 39 -8.46 15.72 -3.70
CA HIS A 39 -7.74 15.76 -4.96
C HIS A 39 -8.53 15.13 -6.14
N GLY A 40 -9.73 14.61 -5.88
CA GLY A 40 -10.52 13.91 -6.90
C GLY A 40 -9.92 12.58 -7.36
N VAL A 41 -9.11 11.94 -6.52
CA VAL A 41 -8.37 10.71 -6.84
C VAL A 41 -9.18 9.48 -6.46
N THR A 42 -9.22 8.49 -7.35
CA THR A 42 -9.74 7.15 -7.08
C THR A 42 -8.62 6.23 -6.62
N ALA A 43 -8.60 5.88 -5.35
CA ALA A 43 -7.59 4.99 -4.78
C ALA A 43 -8.04 3.53 -4.82
N LEU A 44 -7.21 2.66 -5.37
CA LEU A 44 -7.43 1.22 -5.45
C LEU A 44 -6.33 0.46 -4.71
N ASN A 45 -6.72 -0.56 -3.98
CA ASN A 45 -5.77 -1.47 -3.34
C ASN A 45 -5.56 -2.72 -4.22
N LEU A 46 -4.34 -2.88 -4.70
CA LEU A 46 -3.96 -4.03 -5.53
C LEU A 46 -3.20 -5.05 -4.69
N MET A 47 -3.84 -6.16 -4.39
CA MET A 47 -3.28 -7.23 -3.56
C MET A 47 -2.97 -8.47 -4.38
N GLY A 48 -1.96 -9.19 -3.95
CA GLY A 48 -1.54 -10.46 -4.55
C GLY A 48 -0.20 -10.91 -3.98
N SER A 49 0.08 -12.20 -4.08
CA SER A 49 1.36 -12.77 -3.66
C SER A 49 2.53 -12.21 -4.48
N PRO A 50 3.76 -12.28 -3.97
CA PRO A 50 4.95 -11.95 -4.75
C PRO A 50 4.98 -12.72 -6.07
N GLY A 51 5.30 -12.04 -7.17
CA GLY A 51 5.34 -12.65 -8.51
C GLY A 51 3.97 -12.87 -9.17
N SER A 52 2.87 -12.40 -8.58
CA SER A 52 1.52 -12.54 -9.16
C SER A 52 1.24 -11.61 -10.37
N GLY A 53 2.14 -10.68 -10.66
CA GLY A 53 2.02 -9.79 -11.80
C GLY A 53 1.39 -8.42 -11.49
N LYS A 54 1.33 -7.98 -10.23
CA LYS A 54 0.78 -6.67 -9.84
C LYS A 54 1.41 -5.51 -10.61
N THR A 55 2.73 -5.44 -10.63
CA THR A 55 3.47 -4.39 -11.35
C THR A 55 3.24 -4.46 -12.85
N ALA A 56 3.21 -5.67 -13.42
CA ALA A 56 2.94 -5.86 -14.83
C ALA A 56 1.52 -5.38 -15.25
N VAL A 57 0.54 -5.58 -14.38
CA VAL A 57 -0.83 -5.06 -14.61
C VAL A 57 -0.81 -3.53 -14.65
N LEU A 58 -0.13 -2.86 -13.73
CA LEU A 58 -0.02 -1.41 -13.71
C LEU A 58 0.70 -0.86 -14.94
N GLU A 59 1.81 -1.49 -15.34
CA GLU A 59 2.52 -1.14 -16.57
C GLU A 59 1.63 -1.30 -17.82
N ALA A 60 0.87 -2.38 -17.89
CA ALA A 60 -0.07 -2.62 -18.97
C ALA A 60 -1.23 -1.59 -18.98
N SER A 61 -1.72 -1.24 -17.80
CA SER A 61 -2.78 -0.22 -17.65
C SER A 61 -2.31 1.15 -18.13
N ALA A 62 -1.10 1.56 -17.78
CA ALA A 62 -0.54 2.83 -18.24
C ALA A 62 -0.40 2.89 -19.76
N ARG A 63 -0.05 1.77 -20.40
CA ARG A 63 0.03 1.69 -21.87
C ARG A 63 -1.35 1.68 -22.54
N ALA A 64 -2.31 1.00 -21.92
CA ALA A 64 -3.65 0.86 -22.48
C ALA A 64 -4.52 2.12 -22.32
N LEU A 65 -4.23 2.90 -21.28
CA LEU A 65 -5.01 4.07 -20.87
C LEU A 65 -4.12 5.33 -20.81
N PRO A 66 -3.57 5.80 -21.93
CA PRO A 66 -2.61 6.90 -21.94
C PRO A 66 -3.18 8.24 -21.47
N GLY A 67 -4.50 8.39 -21.44
CA GLY A 67 -5.18 9.57 -20.92
C GLY A 67 -5.37 9.56 -19.40
N LEU A 68 -5.12 8.43 -18.74
CA LEU A 68 -5.28 8.27 -17.30
C LEU A 68 -3.95 8.51 -16.59
N LYS A 69 -3.95 9.42 -15.63
CA LYS A 69 -2.76 9.71 -14.84
C LYS A 69 -2.74 8.86 -13.58
N LEU A 70 -1.84 7.90 -13.56
CA LEU A 70 -1.66 6.96 -12.46
C LEU A 70 -0.51 7.40 -11.55
N ALA A 71 -0.66 7.12 -10.26
CA ALA A 71 0.42 7.14 -9.28
C ALA A 71 0.35 5.87 -8.44
N ALA A 72 1.44 5.45 -7.85
CA ALA A 72 1.50 4.22 -7.09
C ALA A 72 2.26 4.37 -5.77
N VAL A 73 1.77 3.68 -4.76
CA VAL A 73 2.49 3.44 -3.49
C VAL A 73 2.65 1.93 -3.35
N SER A 74 3.87 1.48 -3.19
CA SER A 74 4.17 0.05 -3.07
C SER A 74 4.82 -0.28 -1.73
N ALA A 75 4.42 -1.41 -1.14
CA ALA A 75 5.14 -2.00 -0.03
C ALA A 75 6.18 -2.98 -0.56
N ASP A 76 7.44 -2.77 -0.21
CA ASP A 76 8.52 -3.69 -0.56
C ASP A 76 9.35 -4.01 0.69
N LEU A 77 9.69 -5.28 0.84
CA LEU A 77 10.48 -5.76 1.97
C LEU A 77 11.97 -5.42 1.84
N ALA A 78 12.49 -5.31 0.63
CA ALA A 78 13.92 -5.26 0.41
C ALA A 78 14.41 -4.35 -0.71
N THR A 79 13.59 -4.03 -1.71
CA THR A 79 14.05 -3.31 -2.91
C THR A 79 13.02 -2.31 -3.41
N ASP A 80 13.51 -1.25 -4.03
CA ASP A 80 12.70 -0.28 -4.77
C ASP A 80 12.50 -0.67 -6.25
N ARG A 81 12.73 -1.94 -6.60
CA ARG A 81 12.70 -2.42 -7.97
C ARG A 81 11.37 -2.19 -8.67
N ASP A 82 10.27 -2.48 -7.98
CA ASP A 82 8.94 -2.27 -8.54
C ASP A 82 8.63 -0.78 -8.71
N ALA A 83 9.05 0.07 -7.77
CA ALA A 83 8.92 1.51 -7.90
C ALA A 83 9.65 2.04 -9.14
N ARG A 84 10.87 1.59 -9.39
CA ARG A 84 11.65 1.96 -10.58
C ARG A 84 11.00 1.49 -11.88
N ARG A 85 10.43 0.30 -11.89
CA ARG A 85 9.70 -0.21 -13.06
C ARG A 85 8.47 0.65 -13.37
N LEU A 86 7.73 1.03 -12.35
CA LEU A 86 6.55 1.89 -12.48
C LEU A 86 6.93 3.29 -12.97
N GLU A 87 7.98 3.86 -12.44
CA GLU A 87 8.51 5.16 -12.90
C GLU A 87 8.95 5.11 -14.36
N ALA A 88 9.61 4.02 -14.77
CA ALA A 88 9.98 3.80 -16.17
C ALA A 88 8.75 3.67 -17.11
N ALA A 89 7.61 3.22 -16.58
CA ALA A 89 6.33 3.17 -17.28
C ALA A 89 5.55 4.50 -17.26
N GLY A 90 6.12 5.55 -16.66
CA GLY A 90 5.48 6.85 -16.51
C GLY A 90 4.50 6.95 -15.34
N ILE A 91 4.58 6.04 -14.39
CA ILE A 91 3.76 6.04 -13.17
C ILE A 91 4.63 6.53 -12.00
N PRO A 92 4.45 7.76 -11.50
CA PRO A 92 5.12 8.21 -10.29
C PRO A 92 4.88 7.23 -9.15
N SER A 93 5.93 6.79 -8.51
CA SER A 93 5.85 5.72 -7.53
C SER A 93 6.66 6.00 -6.28
N ARG A 94 6.11 5.61 -5.14
CA ARG A 94 6.79 5.66 -3.85
C ARG A 94 6.84 4.27 -3.24
N ALA A 95 8.04 3.78 -2.98
CA ALA A 95 8.25 2.56 -2.22
C ALA A 95 8.26 2.88 -0.72
N ILE A 96 7.56 2.05 0.04
CA ILE A 96 7.60 2.06 1.50
C ILE A 96 8.32 0.79 1.93
N THR A 97 9.43 0.96 2.62
CA THR A 97 10.12 -0.16 3.24
C THR A 97 9.40 -0.55 4.52
N THR A 98 8.80 -1.72 4.52
CA THR A 98 7.98 -2.20 5.64
C THR A 98 8.76 -3.03 6.66
N GLY A 99 10.06 -3.22 6.46
CA GLY A 99 10.90 -4.06 7.32
C GLY A 99 10.46 -5.52 7.28
N SER A 100 9.81 -5.99 8.35
CA SER A 100 9.30 -7.37 8.44
C SER A 100 7.83 -7.51 8.05
N ALA A 101 7.12 -6.41 7.80
CA ALA A 101 5.71 -6.44 7.46
C ALA A 101 5.48 -6.60 5.96
N CYS A 102 4.64 -7.56 5.56
CA CYS A 102 4.27 -7.81 4.17
C CYS A 102 3.01 -7.04 3.72
N HIS A 103 2.54 -6.10 4.52
CA HIS A 103 1.32 -5.34 4.27
C HIS A 103 1.50 -3.87 4.63
N LEU A 104 0.67 -3.02 4.03
CA LEU A 104 0.57 -1.61 4.35
C LEU A 104 -0.59 -1.38 5.31
N ASP A 105 -0.34 -0.65 6.39
CA ASP A 105 -1.39 -0.06 7.19
C ASP A 105 -1.73 1.36 6.71
N ALA A 106 -2.81 1.91 7.22
CA ALA A 106 -3.27 3.23 6.80
C ALA A 106 -2.31 4.36 7.18
N GLU A 107 -1.56 4.20 8.25
CA GLU A 107 -0.56 5.18 8.68
C GLU A 107 0.67 5.19 7.76
N MET A 108 1.11 4.02 7.32
CA MET A 108 2.20 3.92 6.33
C MET A 108 1.80 4.58 5.01
N VAL A 109 0.57 4.34 4.55
CA VAL A 109 0.02 5.00 3.36
C VAL A 109 -0.03 6.50 3.56
N HIS A 110 -0.53 6.96 4.72
CA HIS A 110 -0.61 8.38 5.05
C HIS A 110 0.76 9.08 4.92
N ARG A 111 1.79 8.48 5.51
CA ARG A 111 3.17 9.02 5.41
C ARG A 111 3.68 9.04 3.97
N ALA A 112 3.39 8.01 3.19
CA ALA A 112 3.81 7.97 1.80
C ALA A 112 3.13 9.05 0.94
N LEU A 113 1.87 9.35 1.21
CA LEU A 113 1.11 10.37 0.48
C LEU A 113 1.71 11.77 0.62
N HIS A 114 2.45 12.07 1.68
CA HIS A 114 3.19 13.32 1.81
C HIS A 114 4.34 13.47 0.78
N HIS A 115 4.72 12.38 0.14
CA HIS A 115 5.81 12.34 -0.84
C HIS A 115 5.34 12.00 -2.26
N VAL A 116 4.03 11.92 -2.46
CA VAL A 116 3.41 11.67 -3.77
C VAL A 116 2.60 12.89 -4.14
N ASP A 117 2.91 13.47 -5.28
CA ASP A 117 2.10 14.54 -5.83
C ASP A 117 0.83 13.95 -6.46
N LEU A 118 -0.31 14.29 -5.92
CA LEU A 118 -1.62 13.85 -6.42
C LEU A 118 -2.27 14.83 -7.39
N ASP A 119 -1.64 15.96 -7.68
CA ASP A 119 -2.19 16.95 -8.60
C ASP A 119 -2.28 16.39 -10.02
N GLY A 120 -3.52 16.31 -10.51
CA GLY A 120 -3.81 15.77 -11.84
C GLY A 120 -3.75 14.24 -11.94
N VAL A 121 -3.64 13.52 -10.82
CA VAL A 121 -3.80 12.06 -10.76
C VAL A 121 -5.28 11.72 -10.73
N ASP A 122 -5.69 10.66 -11.45
CA ASP A 122 -7.07 10.16 -11.52
C ASP A 122 -7.32 9.06 -10.51
#